data_f5a395502dc56585b17652435d650fa4
#
_entry.id   f5a395502dc56585b17652435d650fa4
#
_cell.length_a   1.000
_cell.length_b   1.000
_cell.length_c   1.000
_cell.angle_alpha   90.00
_cell.angle_beta   90.00
_cell.angle_gamma   90.00
#
_symmetry.space_group_name_H-M   'P 1'
#
loop_
_entity.id
_entity.type
_entity.pdbx_description
1 polymer ?
#
loop_
_entity_poly.entity_id
_entity_poly.type
_entity_poly.pdbx_seq_one_letter_code
_entity_poly.pdbx_strand_id
1 'polypeptide(L)'
;MDFKSDSFMYGLGICIVLFVIAQSVFFLVRAVRRAKALGIETSTVKKTISSSAVFTVAPALAIVATVITLAKALGIVLPWIRLSVIGAIQYEVPAAEAAVEAFGISSGISQEITDPKIFATAAWVMTIGSVMPLVLVPFVLKKIQKGMNKVASKDSRWSDLMSAAAFIGLISAFIGRALAGSGDKFVVGDGAGVMSVAALLSSMLFMFILEKLSDKHNINWLKPFAMPFSMILAMILVMIFAKVLPSGIATFEWRG
;
A
#
# COMPACT_ATOMS: atom_id res chain seq x y z
N MET A 1 12.81 -6.81 30.33
CA MET A 1 13.25 -6.33 29.00
C MET A 1 12.05 -6.38 28.09
N ASP A 2 11.76 -5.31 27.41
CA ASP A 2 10.66 -5.30 26.43
C ASP A 2 11.13 -6.01 25.15
N PHE A 3 10.65 -7.24 24.95
CA PHE A 3 11.02 -8.08 23.81
C PHE A 3 10.67 -7.45 22.45
N LYS A 4 9.77 -6.46 22.42
CA LYS A 4 9.37 -5.72 21.21
C LYS A 4 10.42 -4.71 20.76
N SER A 5 11.25 -4.26 21.72
CA SER A 5 12.28 -3.22 21.54
C SER A 5 13.68 -3.73 21.86
N ASP A 6 13.90 -5.05 21.72
CA ASP A 6 15.21 -5.66 21.98
C ASP A 6 16.23 -5.28 20.90
N SER A 7 17.50 -5.18 21.29
CA SER A 7 18.62 -4.87 20.40
C SER A 7 18.71 -5.82 19.20
N PHE A 8 18.32 -7.08 19.38
CA PHE A 8 18.23 -8.06 18.29
C PHE A 8 17.22 -7.63 17.20
N MET A 9 16.03 -7.19 17.62
CA MET A 9 14.98 -6.74 16.69
C MET A 9 15.44 -5.51 15.88
N TYR A 10 16.09 -4.54 16.54
CA TYR A 10 16.66 -3.38 15.84
C TYR A 10 17.79 -3.77 14.89
N GLY A 11 18.66 -4.68 15.32
CA GLY A 11 19.74 -5.21 14.46
C GLY A 11 19.17 -5.89 13.20
N LEU A 12 18.14 -6.72 13.36
CA LEU A 12 17.44 -7.35 12.24
C LEU A 12 16.83 -6.30 11.31
N GLY A 13 16.16 -5.29 11.88
CA GLY A 13 15.55 -4.20 11.11
C GLY A 13 16.58 -3.44 10.28
N ILE A 14 17.71 -3.08 10.87
CA ILE A 14 18.81 -2.39 10.17
C ILE A 14 19.37 -3.25 9.04
N CYS A 15 19.62 -4.55 9.29
CA CYS A 15 20.07 -5.48 8.25
C CYS A 15 19.12 -5.52 7.04
N ILE A 16 17.83 -5.61 7.31
CA ILE A 16 16.79 -5.64 6.25
C ILE A 16 16.78 -4.32 5.47
N VAL A 17 16.83 -3.17 6.15
CA VAL A 17 16.88 -1.85 5.49
C VAL A 17 18.11 -1.71 4.61
N LEU A 18 19.29 -2.10 5.09
CA LEU A 18 20.52 -2.06 4.30
C LEU A 18 20.42 -2.97 3.07
N PHE A 19 19.84 -4.16 3.21
CA PHE A 19 19.60 -5.06 2.09
C PHE A 19 18.67 -4.44 1.04
N VAL A 20 17.55 -3.85 1.47
CA VAL A 20 16.58 -3.20 0.56
C VAL A 20 17.19 -2.01 -0.15
N ILE A 21 17.99 -1.19 0.55
CA ILE A 21 18.72 -0.07 -0.06
C ILE A 21 19.70 -0.58 -1.12
N ALA A 22 20.51 -1.58 -0.79
CA ALA A 22 21.47 -2.17 -1.71
C ALA A 22 20.78 -2.74 -2.96
N GLN A 23 19.69 -3.47 -2.78
CA GLN A 23 18.86 -3.99 -3.86
C GLN A 23 18.27 -2.88 -4.73
N SER A 24 17.75 -1.83 -4.13
CA SER A 24 17.15 -0.69 -4.84
C SER A 24 18.20 0.05 -5.69
N VAL A 25 19.37 0.30 -5.13
CA VAL A 25 20.50 0.92 -5.85
C VAL A 25 20.96 0.03 -7.00
N PHE A 26 21.08 -1.28 -6.77
CA PHE A 26 21.48 -2.23 -7.82
C PHE A 26 20.51 -2.19 -9.02
N PHE A 27 19.21 -2.28 -8.76
CA PHE A 27 18.22 -2.26 -9.83
C PHE A 27 18.13 -0.89 -10.51
N LEU A 28 18.25 0.21 -9.77
CA LEU A 28 18.27 1.56 -10.34
C LEU A 28 19.45 1.73 -11.30
N VAL A 29 20.65 1.36 -10.88
CA VAL A 29 21.85 1.44 -11.72
C VAL A 29 21.69 0.58 -12.98
N ARG A 30 21.18 -0.66 -12.82
CA ARG A 30 20.93 -1.56 -13.95
C ARG A 30 19.90 -0.99 -14.92
N ALA A 31 18.79 -0.43 -14.40
CA ALA A 31 17.76 0.20 -15.21
C ALA A 31 18.29 1.41 -16.00
N VAL A 32 19.05 2.30 -15.34
CA VAL A 32 19.65 3.48 -15.99
C VAL A 32 20.67 3.07 -17.06
N ARG A 33 21.51 2.07 -16.79
CA ARG A 33 22.46 1.53 -17.79
C ARG A 33 21.70 0.97 -19.01
N ARG A 34 20.60 0.23 -18.76
CA ARG A 34 19.80 -0.34 -19.86
C ARG A 34 19.07 0.73 -20.65
N ALA A 35 18.56 1.76 -20.00
CA ALA A 35 17.93 2.90 -20.67
C ALA A 35 18.90 3.61 -21.61
N LYS A 36 20.14 3.84 -21.15
CA LYS A 36 21.20 4.41 -22.00
C LYS A 36 21.55 3.52 -23.20
N ALA A 37 21.64 2.20 -22.98
CA ALA A 37 21.92 1.24 -24.07
C ALA A 37 20.80 1.17 -25.12
N LEU A 38 19.57 1.50 -24.73
CA LEU A 38 18.40 1.59 -25.62
C LEU A 38 18.23 2.96 -26.27
N GLY A 39 19.14 3.92 -26.03
CA GLY A 39 19.07 5.26 -26.60
C GLY A 39 17.98 6.15 -25.97
N ILE A 40 17.46 5.79 -24.79
CA ILE A 40 16.46 6.62 -24.10
C ILE A 40 17.12 7.91 -23.62
N GLU A 41 16.49 9.03 -23.91
CA GLU A 41 16.99 10.35 -23.57
C GLU A 41 17.14 10.53 -22.05
N THR A 42 18.28 11.09 -21.63
CA THR A 42 18.60 11.29 -20.21
C THR A 42 17.57 12.19 -19.50
N SER A 43 16.96 13.12 -20.21
CA SER A 43 15.89 13.98 -19.70
C SER A 43 14.67 13.14 -19.27
N THR A 44 14.27 12.16 -20.09
CA THR A 44 13.18 11.23 -19.83
C THR A 44 13.47 10.36 -18.61
N VAL A 45 14.70 9.84 -18.51
CA VAL A 45 15.14 9.03 -17.36
C VAL A 45 15.06 9.84 -16.07
N LYS A 46 15.59 11.06 -16.06
CA LYS A 46 15.53 11.96 -14.89
C LYS A 46 14.10 12.29 -14.49
N LYS A 47 13.24 12.60 -15.47
CA LYS A 47 11.82 12.89 -15.22
C LYS A 47 11.08 11.70 -14.61
N THR A 48 11.34 10.49 -15.11
CA THR A 48 10.78 9.25 -14.58
C THR A 48 11.21 9.01 -13.13
N ILE A 49 12.50 9.15 -12.83
CA ILE A 49 13.01 8.99 -11.46
C ILE A 49 12.36 10.02 -10.51
N SER A 50 12.33 11.28 -10.91
CA SER A 50 11.73 12.35 -10.09
C SER A 50 10.23 12.13 -9.86
N SER A 51 9.48 11.78 -10.90
CA SER A 51 8.05 11.47 -10.78
C SER A 51 7.81 10.26 -9.87
N SER A 52 8.59 9.20 -10.00
CA SER A 52 8.50 8.02 -9.14
C SER A 52 8.81 8.35 -7.68
N ALA A 53 9.82 9.19 -7.43
CA ALA A 53 10.16 9.62 -6.07
C ALA A 53 9.02 10.39 -5.41
N VAL A 54 8.41 11.33 -6.13
CA VAL A 54 7.25 12.08 -5.61
C VAL A 54 6.03 11.16 -5.41
N PHE A 55 5.81 10.22 -6.32
CA PHE A 55 4.74 9.22 -6.18
C PHE A 55 4.88 8.38 -4.90
N THR A 56 6.10 8.11 -4.45
CA THR A 56 6.35 7.30 -3.24
C THR A 56 5.98 8.02 -1.94
N VAL A 57 5.86 9.35 -1.93
CA VAL A 57 5.62 10.13 -0.71
C VAL A 57 4.28 9.77 -0.04
N ALA A 58 3.19 9.72 -0.81
CA ALA A 58 1.87 9.43 -0.24
C ALA A 58 1.77 7.99 0.36
N PRO A 59 2.18 6.93 -0.33
CA PRO A 59 2.27 5.60 0.26
C PRO A 59 3.19 5.52 1.49
N ALA A 60 4.34 6.23 1.46
CA ALA A 60 5.26 6.25 2.59
C ALA A 60 4.62 6.88 3.85
N LEU A 61 3.88 7.99 3.70
CA LEU A 61 3.15 8.61 4.81
C LEU A 61 2.08 7.68 5.37
N ALA A 62 1.35 6.97 4.51
CA ALA A 62 0.36 5.98 4.94
C ALA A 62 1.00 4.82 5.74
N ILE A 63 2.16 4.33 5.29
CA ILE A 63 2.94 3.31 6.00
C ILE A 63 3.37 3.83 7.38
N VAL A 64 3.92 5.03 7.47
CA VAL A 64 4.35 5.63 8.75
C VAL A 64 3.19 5.75 9.72
N ALA A 65 2.02 6.25 9.25
CA ALA A 65 0.82 6.34 10.08
C ALA A 65 0.39 4.97 10.62
N THR A 66 0.44 3.93 9.78
CA THR A 66 0.10 2.56 10.19
C THR A 66 1.11 1.98 11.19
N VAL A 67 2.41 2.21 10.97
CA VAL A 67 3.45 1.77 11.92
C VAL A 67 3.20 2.39 13.30
N ILE A 68 2.86 3.69 13.35
CA ILE A 68 2.55 4.36 14.62
C ILE A 68 1.31 3.74 15.28
N THR A 69 0.27 3.42 14.50
CA THR A 69 -0.95 2.79 15.02
C THR A 69 -0.67 1.41 15.62
N LEU A 70 0.13 0.59 14.93
CA LEU A 70 0.49 -0.76 15.37
C LEU A 70 1.57 -0.78 16.46
N ALA A 71 2.31 0.32 16.61
CA ALA A 71 3.46 0.39 17.53
C ALA A 71 3.07 0.14 18.98
N LYS A 72 1.85 0.50 19.39
CA LYS A 72 1.35 0.23 20.75
C LYS A 72 1.25 -1.27 21.03
N ALA A 73 0.73 -2.04 20.09
CA ALA A 73 0.53 -3.49 20.27
C ALA A 73 1.80 -4.29 20.02
N LEU A 74 2.46 -4.04 18.89
CA LEU A 74 3.52 -4.87 18.33
C LEU A 74 4.92 -4.24 18.41
N GLY A 75 5.06 -3.08 19.09
CA GLY A 75 6.29 -2.31 19.02
C GLY A 75 6.52 -1.67 17.65
N ILE A 76 7.57 -0.90 17.49
CA ILE A 76 7.85 -0.15 16.24
C ILE A 76 8.50 -1.05 15.18
N VAL A 77 9.41 -1.92 15.60
CA VAL A 77 10.31 -2.62 14.67
C VAL A 77 9.58 -3.62 13.79
N LEU A 78 8.70 -4.44 14.36
CA LEU A 78 7.99 -5.48 13.60
C LEU A 78 7.06 -4.88 12.52
N PRO A 79 6.14 -3.95 12.84
CA PRO A 79 5.31 -3.31 11.83
C PRO A 79 6.13 -2.53 10.79
N TRP A 80 7.20 -1.86 11.20
CA TRP A 80 8.07 -1.12 10.29
C TRP A 80 8.71 -2.05 9.24
N ILE A 81 9.35 -3.13 9.65
CA ILE A 81 9.95 -4.11 8.73
C ILE A 81 8.90 -4.65 7.77
N ARG A 82 7.76 -5.07 8.31
CA ARG A 82 6.73 -5.74 7.52
C ARG A 82 6.07 -4.83 6.51
N LEU A 83 5.64 -3.65 6.92
CA LEU A 83 4.97 -2.70 6.03
C LEU A 83 5.92 -2.04 5.01
N SER A 84 7.22 -1.96 5.32
CA SER A 84 8.20 -1.36 4.42
C SER A 84 8.69 -2.32 3.34
N VAL A 85 8.63 -3.64 3.54
CA VAL A 85 9.27 -4.62 2.65
C VAL A 85 8.26 -5.41 1.84
N ILE A 86 7.32 -6.09 2.48
CA ILE A 86 6.42 -7.05 1.83
C ILE A 86 4.96 -6.77 2.18
N GLY A 87 4.69 -6.26 3.37
CA GLY A 87 3.36 -6.14 3.92
C GLY A 87 2.54 -5.02 3.31
N ALA A 88 1.24 -5.16 3.45
CA ALA A 88 0.26 -4.12 3.20
C ALA A 88 -0.66 -4.01 4.42
N ILE A 89 -1.06 -2.80 4.77
CA ILE A 89 -1.94 -2.55 5.93
C ILE A 89 -3.18 -3.44 5.91
N GLN A 90 -3.78 -3.63 4.73
CA GLN A 90 -4.98 -4.41 4.51
C GLN A 90 -4.84 -5.90 4.84
N TYR A 91 -3.61 -6.37 4.96
CA TYR A 91 -3.29 -7.75 5.28
C TYR A 91 -2.67 -7.87 6.68
N GLU A 92 -1.73 -6.98 7.01
CA GLU A 92 -0.94 -7.11 8.23
C GLU A 92 -1.81 -6.86 9.49
N VAL A 93 -2.74 -5.91 9.42
CA VAL A 93 -3.63 -5.62 10.54
C VAL A 93 -4.59 -6.78 10.81
N PRO A 94 -5.39 -7.28 9.84
CA PRO A 94 -6.26 -8.43 10.08
C PRO A 94 -5.50 -9.70 10.50
N ALA A 95 -4.29 -9.92 9.96
CA ALA A 95 -3.49 -11.08 10.35
C ALA A 95 -3.01 -11.00 11.80
N ALA A 96 -2.59 -9.82 12.24
CA ALA A 96 -2.22 -9.58 13.63
C ALA A 96 -3.42 -9.72 14.58
N GLU A 97 -4.57 -9.15 14.21
CA GLU A 97 -5.83 -9.25 14.97
C GLU A 97 -6.27 -10.69 15.13
N ALA A 98 -6.40 -11.43 14.03
CA ALA A 98 -6.78 -12.84 14.06
C ALA A 98 -5.84 -13.69 14.95
N ALA A 99 -4.54 -13.39 14.93
CA ALA A 99 -3.58 -14.06 15.79
C ALA A 99 -3.79 -13.74 17.27
N VAL A 100 -4.09 -12.49 17.62
CA VAL A 100 -4.31 -12.05 19.01
C VAL A 100 -5.65 -12.54 19.53
N GLU A 101 -6.70 -12.50 18.72
CA GLU A 101 -8.03 -13.01 19.07
C GLU A 101 -8.03 -14.51 19.32
N ALA A 102 -7.20 -15.30 18.62
CA ALA A 102 -7.06 -16.72 18.86
C ALA A 102 -6.57 -17.07 20.29
N PHE A 103 -5.97 -16.11 21.01
CA PHE A 103 -5.63 -16.22 22.43
C PHE A 103 -6.72 -15.69 23.38
N GLY A 104 -7.91 -15.37 22.85
CA GLY A 104 -9.03 -14.89 23.66
C GLY A 104 -8.96 -13.41 24.03
N ILE A 105 -8.09 -12.63 23.39
CA ILE A 105 -7.97 -11.18 23.60
C ILE A 105 -8.95 -10.48 22.66
N SER A 106 -10.16 -10.22 23.15
CA SER A 106 -11.23 -9.57 22.37
C SER A 106 -10.97 -8.11 21.99
N SER A 107 -10.00 -7.46 22.63
CA SER A 107 -9.56 -6.09 22.29
C SER A 107 -8.63 -6.03 21.08
N GLY A 108 -8.24 -7.17 20.52
CA GLY A 108 -7.35 -7.26 19.37
C GLY A 108 -6.02 -6.52 19.60
N ILE A 109 -5.57 -5.81 18.58
CA ILE A 109 -4.33 -5.00 18.60
C ILE A 109 -4.51 -3.60 19.20
N SER A 110 -5.67 -3.28 19.74
CA SER A 110 -5.92 -1.98 20.41
C SER A 110 -5.19 -1.87 21.75
N GLN A 111 -4.83 -3.02 22.35
CA GLN A 111 -4.08 -3.09 23.59
C GLN A 111 -2.63 -3.53 23.37
N GLU A 112 -1.81 -3.21 24.35
CA GLU A 112 -0.42 -3.64 24.35
C GLU A 112 -0.32 -5.15 24.58
N ILE A 113 0.40 -5.84 23.69
CA ILE A 113 0.70 -7.27 23.81
C ILE A 113 1.91 -7.42 24.76
N THR A 114 1.67 -8.01 25.92
CA THR A 114 2.70 -8.23 26.94
C THR A 114 3.25 -9.65 26.96
N ASP A 115 2.57 -10.60 26.32
CA ASP A 115 3.01 -11.99 26.23
C ASP A 115 3.86 -12.24 24.97
N PRO A 116 5.13 -12.67 25.13
CA PRO A 116 6.01 -12.99 24.02
C PRO A 116 5.45 -14.08 23.06
N LYS A 117 4.64 -15.02 23.58
CA LYS A 117 4.04 -16.08 22.75
C LYS A 117 3.03 -15.51 21.78
N ILE A 118 2.19 -14.59 22.23
CA ILE A 118 1.18 -13.93 21.39
C ILE A 118 1.87 -13.08 20.32
N PHE A 119 2.90 -12.32 20.72
CA PHE A 119 3.71 -11.55 19.79
C PHE A 119 4.37 -12.43 18.71
N ALA A 120 5.01 -13.52 19.12
CA ALA A 120 5.65 -14.45 18.20
C ALA A 120 4.62 -15.10 17.25
N THR A 121 3.45 -15.46 17.76
CA THR A 121 2.36 -16.02 16.94
C THR A 121 1.86 -15.02 15.93
N ALA A 122 1.63 -13.77 16.34
CA ALA A 122 1.24 -12.70 15.41
C ALA A 122 2.29 -12.52 14.31
N ALA A 123 3.58 -12.44 14.67
CA ALA A 123 4.68 -12.33 13.70
C ALA A 123 4.72 -13.51 12.71
N TRP A 124 4.47 -14.73 13.17
CA TRP A 124 4.42 -15.93 12.31
C TRP A 124 3.20 -15.94 11.39
N VAL A 125 2.00 -15.65 11.90
CA VAL A 125 0.77 -15.59 11.11
C VAL A 125 0.89 -14.55 9.99
N MET A 126 1.34 -13.33 10.35
CA MET A 126 1.63 -12.26 9.38
C MET A 126 2.64 -12.72 8.32
N THR A 127 3.68 -13.48 8.70
CA THR A 127 4.73 -13.93 7.79
C THR A 127 4.25 -15.05 6.85
N ILE A 128 3.69 -16.11 7.38
CA ILE A 128 3.26 -17.29 6.59
C ILE A 128 2.22 -16.87 5.56
N GLY A 129 1.24 -16.08 5.96
CA GLY A 129 0.21 -15.61 5.05
C GLY A 129 0.73 -14.75 3.90
N SER A 130 1.74 -13.90 4.11
CA SER A 130 2.33 -13.11 3.03
C SER A 130 3.32 -13.90 2.15
N VAL A 131 4.00 -14.90 2.70
CA VAL A 131 4.96 -15.72 1.95
C VAL A 131 4.26 -16.72 1.02
N MET A 132 3.13 -17.30 1.43
CA MET A 132 2.41 -18.28 0.63
C MET A 132 2.03 -17.79 -0.78
N PRO A 133 1.41 -16.62 -0.96
CA PRO A 133 1.17 -16.08 -2.29
C PRO A 133 2.44 -15.86 -3.11
N LEU A 134 3.54 -15.40 -2.48
CA LEU A 134 4.81 -15.18 -3.15
C LEU A 134 5.41 -16.46 -3.74
N VAL A 135 5.22 -17.58 -3.04
CA VAL A 135 5.66 -18.90 -3.54
C VAL A 135 4.73 -19.44 -4.63
N LEU A 136 3.42 -19.32 -4.45
CA LEU A 136 2.44 -19.90 -5.37
C LEU A 136 2.30 -19.13 -6.69
N VAL A 137 2.33 -17.80 -6.64
CA VAL A 137 2.10 -16.91 -7.80
C VAL A 137 3.05 -17.23 -8.97
N PRO A 138 4.37 -17.43 -8.82
CA PRO A 138 5.25 -17.71 -9.94
C PRO A 138 4.87 -18.98 -10.71
N PHE A 139 4.34 -20.00 -10.03
CA PHE A 139 3.93 -21.25 -10.66
C PHE A 139 2.59 -21.11 -11.41
N VAL A 140 1.63 -20.44 -10.77
CA VAL A 140 0.29 -20.21 -11.34
C VAL A 140 0.36 -19.19 -12.48
N LEU A 141 1.13 -18.12 -12.31
CA LEU A 141 1.26 -17.05 -13.29
C LEU A 141 1.79 -17.54 -14.64
N LYS A 142 2.77 -18.46 -14.65
CA LYS A 142 3.28 -19.05 -15.88
C LYS A 142 2.19 -19.79 -16.67
N LYS A 143 1.28 -20.49 -15.99
CA LYS A 143 0.16 -21.19 -16.64
C LYS A 143 -0.86 -20.21 -17.18
N ILE A 144 -1.20 -19.17 -16.41
CA ILE A 144 -2.11 -18.11 -16.81
C ILE A 144 -1.54 -17.37 -18.02
N GLN A 145 -0.28 -16.95 -17.98
CA GLN A 145 0.37 -16.25 -19.10
C GLN A 145 0.42 -17.10 -20.38
N LYS A 146 0.70 -18.40 -20.28
CA LYS A 146 0.65 -19.29 -21.45
C LYS A 146 -0.76 -19.40 -22.03
N GLY A 147 -1.78 -19.46 -21.18
CA GLY A 147 -3.18 -19.43 -21.60
C GLY A 147 -3.54 -18.11 -22.30
N MET A 148 -3.19 -17.00 -21.69
CA MET A 148 -3.41 -15.65 -22.27
C MET A 148 -2.70 -15.47 -23.61
N ASN A 149 -1.43 -15.86 -23.71
CA ASN A 149 -0.66 -15.79 -24.94
C ASN A 149 -1.25 -16.66 -26.06
N LYS A 150 -1.82 -17.82 -25.73
CA LYS A 150 -2.49 -18.69 -26.68
C LYS A 150 -3.79 -18.07 -27.22
N VAL A 151 -4.49 -17.29 -26.41
CA VAL A 151 -5.68 -16.54 -26.83
C VAL A 151 -5.26 -15.32 -27.63
N ALA A 152 -4.28 -14.56 -27.14
CA ALA A 152 -3.76 -13.36 -27.79
C ALA A 152 -3.13 -13.64 -29.17
N SER A 153 -2.54 -14.82 -29.38
CA SER A 153 -1.99 -15.22 -30.68
C SER A 153 -3.06 -15.49 -31.74
N LYS A 154 -4.31 -15.67 -31.35
CA LYS A 154 -5.44 -15.83 -32.27
C LYS A 154 -6.07 -14.49 -32.66
N ASP A 155 -6.14 -13.54 -31.73
CA ASP A 155 -6.65 -12.19 -31.95
C ASP A 155 -6.05 -11.24 -30.89
N SER A 156 -5.29 -10.23 -31.34
CA SER A 156 -4.65 -9.23 -30.47
C SER A 156 -5.67 -8.41 -29.64
N ARG A 157 -6.88 -8.21 -30.17
CA ARG A 157 -7.96 -7.49 -29.47
C ARG A 157 -8.36 -8.15 -28.16
N TRP A 158 -8.31 -9.48 -28.08
CA TRP A 158 -8.59 -10.23 -26.84
C TRP A 158 -7.56 -9.97 -25.76
N SER A 159 -6.29 -9.81 -26.11
CA SER A 159 -5.24 -9.46 -25.15
C SER A 159 -5.49 -8.10 -24.49
N ASP A 160 -5.83 -7.12 -25.34
CA ASP A 160 -6.12 -5.75 -24.87
C ASP A 160 -7.38 -5.72 -24.00
N LEU A 161 -8.42 -6.43 -24.42
CA LEU A 161 -9.68 -6.53 -23.68
C LEU A 161 -9.49 -7.21 -22.32
N MET A 162 -8.73 -8.30 -22.26
CA MET A 162 -8.43 -9.01 -21.01
C MET A 162 -7.59 -8.15 -20.06
N SER A 163 -6.61 -7.40 -20.59
CA SER A 163 -5.79 -6.48 -19.81
C SER A 163 -6.63 -5.34 -19.24
N ALA A 164 -7.50 -4.75 -20.08
CA ALA A 164 -8.42 -3.70 -19.65
C ALA A 164 -9.42 -4.20 -18.60
N ALA A 165 -9.99 -5.40 -18.79
CA ALA A 165 -10.92 -6.00 -17.86
C ALA A 165 -10.26 -6.31 -16.50
N ALA A 166 -9.01 -6.82 -16.51
CA ALA A 166 -8.25 -7.06 -15.29
C ALA A 166 -7.95 -5.75 -14.55
N PHE A 167 -7.59 -4.69 -15.28
CA PHE A 167 -7.33 -3.37 -14.69
C PHE A 167 -8.59 -2.74 -14.09
N ILE A 168 -9.71 -2.79 -14.80
CA ILE A 168 -11.02 -2.31 -14.32
C ILE A 168 -11.44 -3.13 -13.09
N GLY A 169 -11.27 -4.44 -13.10
CA GLY A 169 -11.55 -5.31 -11.95
C GLY A 169 -10.73 -4.94 -10.73
N LEU A 170 -9.44 -4.65 -10.90
CA LEU A 170 -8.57 -4.18 -9.82
C LEU A 170 -9.04 -2.85 -9.25
N ILE A 171 -9.34 -1.85 -10.10
CA ILE A 171 -9.87 -0.56 -9.65
C ILE A 171 -11.19 -0.73 -8.92
N SER A 172 -12.11 -1.57 -9.45
CA SER A 172 -13.40 -1.83 -8.82
C SER A 172 -13.25 -2.48 -7.45
N ALA A 173 -12.25 -3.35 -7.26
CA ALA A 173 -11.95 -3.94 -5.96
C ALA A 173 -11.49 -2.89 -4.94
N PHE A 174 -10.65 -1.92 -5.33
CA PHE A 174 -10.26 -0.82 -4.45
C PHE A 174 -11.43 0.11 -4.11
N ILE A 175 -12.28 0.43 -5.10
CA ILE A 175 -13.49 1.22 -4.87
C ILE A 175 -14.44 0.45 -3.92
N GLY A 176 -14.66 -0.83 -4.18
CA GLY A 176 -15.46 -1.70 -3.33
C GLY A 176 -14.94 -1.73 -1.89
N ARG A 177 -13.62 -1.79 -1.72
CA ARG A 177 -13.00 -1.74 -0.40
C ARG A 177 -13.17 -0.38 0.30
N ALA A 178 -13.05 0.73 -0.43
CA ALA A 178 -13.29 2.07 0.13
C ALA A 178 -14.74 2.25 0.58
N LEU A 179 -15.69 1.56 -0.06
CA LEU A 179 -17.12 1.61 0.29
C LEU A 179 -17.51 0.58 1.35
N ALA A 180 -17.02 -0.65 1.25
CA ALA A 180 -17.41 -1.77 2.10
C ALA A 180 -16.44 -2.03 3.27
N GLY A 181 -15.24 -1.46 3.23
CA GLY A 181 -14.17 -1.68 4.20
C GLY A 181 -13.55 -3.07 4.17
N SER A 182 -12.72 -3.41 5.15
CA SER A 182 -11.98 -4.68 5.19
C SER A 182 -12.78 -5.88 5.73
N GLY A 183 -13.86 -5.64 6.42
CA GLY A 183 -14.67 -6.69 7.02
C GLY A 183 -14.52 -6.79 8.54
N ASP A 184 -13.50 -6.21 9.12
CA ASP A 184 -13.27 -6.27 10.56
C ASP A 184 -13.96 -5.12 11.28
N LYS A 185 -14.77 -5.46 12.30
CA LYS A 185 -15.56 -4.49 13.07
C LYS A 185 -14.74 -3.63 14.03
N PHE A 186 -13.45 -3.94 14.21
CA PHE A 186 -12.65 -3.36 15.28
C PHE A 186 -11.60 -2.34 14.82
N VAL A 187 -11.42 -2.17 13.51
CA VAL A 187 -10.42 -1.24 12.98
C VAL A 187 -11.09 0.02 12.48
N VAL A 188 -11.07 1.06 13.28
CA VAL A 188 -11.53 2.40 12.88
C VAL A 188 -10.71 2.88 11.68
N GLY A 189 -11.38 3.25 10.59
CA GLY A 189 -10.73 3.70 9.37
C GLY A 189 -10.36 2.58 8.39
N ASP A 190 -10.94 1.39 8.55
CA ASP A 190 -10.73 0.24 7.66
C ASP A 190 -11.28 0.44 6.23
N GLY A 191 -12.04 1.50 6.03
CA GLY A 191 -12.60 1.88 4.73
C GLY A 191 -14.12 1.93 4.66
N ALA A 192 -14.86 1.42 5.64
CA ALA A 192 -16.34 1.37 5.61
C ALA A 192 -17.03 2.64 6.13
N GLY A 193 -16.48 3.81 5.90
CA GLY A 193 -16.96 5.04 6.52
C GLY A 193 -16.93 6.27 5.62
N VAL A 194 -17.47 7.35 6.16
CA VAL A 194 -17.57 8.66 5.48
C VAL A 194 -16.18 9.15 5.04
N MET A 195 -15.14 8.97 5.86
CA MET A 195 -13.79 9.43 5.55
C MET A 195 -13.15 8.69 4.39
N SER A 196 -13.43 7.39 4.24
CA SER A 196 -12.91 6.60 3.10
C SER A 196 -13.53 7.05 1.78
N VAL A 197 -14.83 7.32 1.78
CA VAL A 197 -15.52 7.87 0.61
C VAL A 197 -15.05 9.29 0.33
N ALA A 198 -14.86 10.13 1.35
CA ALA A 198 -14.31 11.47 1.19
C ALA A 198 -12.89 11.43 0.59
N ALA A 199 -12.04 10.50 1.01
CA ALA A 199 -10.70 10.29 0.45
C ALA A 199 -10.77 9.88 -1.03
N LEU A 200 -11.65 8.92 -1.37
CA LEU A 200 -11.85 8.47 -2.74
C LEU A 200 -12.31 9.62 -3.64
N LEU A 201 -13.37 10.30 -3.26
CA LEU A 201 -13.95 11.39 -4.07
C LEU A 201 -13.01 12.59 -4.19
N SER A 202 -12.32 12.96 -3.11
CA SER A 202 -11.36 14.07 -3.13
C SER A 202 -10.15 13.75 -4.00
N SER A 203 -9.62 12.53 -3.97
CA SER A 203 -8.50 12.14 -4.83
C SER A 203 -8.88 12.16 -6.31
N MET A 204 -10.08 11.68 -6.64
CA MET A 204 -10.62 11.76 -8.01
C MET A 204 -10.81 13.21 -8.47
N LEU A 205 -11.36 14.05 -7.60
CA LEU A 205 -11.57 15.48 -7.89
C LEU A 205 -10.24 16.20 -8.12
N PHE A 206 -9.27 16.03 -7.24
CA PHE A 206 -7.95 16.64 -7.39
C PHE A 206 -7.25 16.15 -8.66
N MET A 207 -7.33 14.86 -8.97
CA MET A 207 -6.75 14.33 -10.21
C MET A 207 -7.35 15.00 -11.43
N PHE A 208 -8.68 15.09 -11.49
CA PHE A 208 -9.40 15.76 -12.57
C PHE A 208 -9.03 17.24 -12.69
N ILE A 209 -8.93 17.96 -11.55
CA ILE A 209 -8.54 19.38 -11.54
C ILE A 209 -7.12 19.56 -12.04
N LEU A 210 -6.18 18.74 -11.58
CA LEU A 210 -4.76 18.83 -11.95
C LEU A 210 -4.54 18.49 -13.42
N GLU A 211 -5.21 17.48 -13.96
CA GLU A 211 -5.17 17.16 -15.39
C GLU A 211 -5.74 18.31 -16.25
N LYS A 212 -6.93 18.79 -15.90
CA LYS A 212 -7.56 19.90 -16.62
C LYS A 212 -6.73 21.18 -16.55
N LEU A 213 -6.12 21.45 -15.41
CA LEU A 213 -5.23 22.62 -15.23
C LEU A 213 -3.95 22.46 -16.08
N SER A 214 -3.38 21.27 -16.10
CA SER A 214 -2.21 20.94 -16.92
C SER A 214 -2.49 21.10 -18.40
N ASP A 215 -3.65 20.64 -18.88
CA ASP A 215 -4.04 20.76 -20.29
C ASP A 215 -4.36 22.19 -20.68
N LYS A 216 -5.13 22.90 -19.85
CA LYS A 216 -5.55 24.29 -20.12
C LYS A 216 -4.37 25.27 -20.17
N HIS A 217 -3.38 25.09 -19.31
CA HIS A 217 -2.24 25.99 -19.19
C HIS A 217 -0.96 25.44 -19.85
N ASN A 218 -1.04 24.29 -20.55
CA ASN A 218 0.09 23.61 -21.17
C ASN A 218 1.26 23.35 -20.19
N ILE A 219 0.94 23.02 -18.93
CA ILE A 219 1.93 22.77 -17.89
C ILE A 219 2.42 21.31 -18.00
N ASN A 220 3.27 21.04 -18.98
CA ASN A 220 3.73 19.69 -19.30
C ASN A 220 4.49 18.98 -18.15
N TRP A 221 5.10 19.73 -17.23
CA TRP A 221 5.77 19.14 -16.08
C TRP A 221 4.77 18.60 -15.03
N LEU A 222 3.54 19.14 -14.99
CA LEU A 222 2.52 18.74 -14.01
C LEU A 222 1.93 17.37 -14.31
N LYS A 223 1.80 16.99 -15.59
CA LYS A 223 1.18 15.71 -16.02
C LYS A 223 1.73 14.47 -15.29
N PRO A 224 3.06 14.23 -15.25
CA PRO A 224 3.60 13.06 -14.55
C PRO A 224 3.49 13.15 -13.03
N PHE A 225 3.19 14.32 -12.48
CA PHE A 225 3.04 14.55 -11.03
C PHE A 225 1.59 14.70 -10.58
N ALA A 226 0.63 14.72 -11.50
CA ALA A 226 -0.79 14.91 -11.17
C ALA A 226 -1.30 13.83 -10.21
N MET A 227 -0.98 12.58 -10.46
CA MET A 227 -1.40 11.45 -9.60
C MET A 227 -0.80 11.54 -8.18
N PRO A 228 0.53 11.67 -7.96
CA PRO A 228 1.07 11.81 -6.62
C PRO A 228 0.57 13.06 -5.89
N PHE A 229 0.41 14.18 -6.58
CA PHE A 229 -0.15 15.39 -5.95
C PHE A 229 -1.61 15.23 -5.57
N SER A 230 -2.44 14.58 -6.40
CA SER A 230 -3.84 14.32 -6.05
C SER A 230 -3.96 13.46 -4.78
N MET A 231 -3.09 12.47 -4.61
CA MET A 231 -3.05 11.64 -3.41
C MET A 231 -2.69 12.45 -2.16
N ILE A 232 -1.64 13.25 -2.23
CA ILE A 232 -1.19 14.10 -1.10
C ILE A 232 -2.27 15.12 -0.73
N LEU A 233 -2.85 15.80 -1.72
CA LEU A 233 -3.91 16.78 -1.51
C LEU A 233 -5.17 16.14 -0.90
N ALA A 234 -5.54 14.94 -1.35
CA ALA A 234 -6.65 14.19 -0.78
C ALA A 234 -6.38 13.81 0.69
N MET A 235 -5.18 13.35 1.02
CA MET A 235 -4.80 13.06 2.41
C MET A 235 -4.91 14.31 3.30
N ILE A 236 -4.39 15.44 2.83
CA ILE A 236 -4.48 16.72 3.58
C ILE A 236 -5.94 17.12 3.77
N LEU A 237 -6.76 17.04 2.74
CA LEU A 237 -8.18 17.39 2.81
C LEU A 237 -8.96 16.51 3.80
N VAL A 238 -8.70 15.19 3.78
CA VAL A 238 -9.34 14.25 4.72
C VAL A 238 -8.89 14.52 6.16
N MET A 239 -7.62 14.86 6.38
CA MET A 239 -7.13 15.28 7.70
C MET A 239 -7.82 16.56 8.20
N ILE A 240 -8.12 17.50 7.29
CA ILE A 240 -8.89 18.72 7.63
C ILE A 240 -10.33 18.34 7.95
N PHE A 241 -10.97 17.48 7.14
CA PHE A 241 -12.33 17.02 7.39
C PHE A 241 -12.45 16.29 8.73
N ALA A 242 -11.47 15.47 9.09
CA ALA A 242 -11.44 14.79 10.39
C ALA A 242 -11.41 15.74 11.59
N LYS A 243 -10.89 16.96 11.41
CA LYS A 243 -10.83 17.99 12.47
C LYS A 243 -12.05 18.93 12.47
N VAL A 244 -12.61 19.21 11.30
CA VAL A 244 -13.67 20.22 11.11
C VAL A 244 -15.05 19.60 11.25
N LEU A 245 -15.24 18.36 10.78
CA LEU A 245 -16.52 17.67 10.89
C LEU A 245 -16.80 17.24 12.34
N PRO A 246 -18.07 17.28 12.76
CA PRO A 246 -18.48 16.73 14.05
C PRO A 246 -18.03 15.26 14.16
N SER A 247 -17.59 14.86 15.35
CA SER A 247 -17.08 13.51 15.60
C SER A 247 -18.06 12.42 15.16
N GLY A 248 -19.36 12.62 15.35
CA GLY A 248 -20.41 11.67 14.92
C GLY A 248 -20.50 11.46 13.40
N ILE A 249 -19.99 12.41 12.58
CA ILE A 249 -19.92 12.25 11.11
C ILE A 249 -18.53 11.75 10.71
N ALA A 250 -17.50 12.31 11.29
CA ALA A 250 -16.11 11.97 10.95
C ALA A 250 -15.78 10.51 11.27
N THR A 251 -16.32 9.97 12.36
CA THR A 251 -16.10 8.57 12.79
C THR A 251 -17.25 7.64 12.36
N PHE A 252 -18.19 8.12 11.54
CA PHE A 252 -19.31 7.31 11.11
C PHE A 252 -18.86 6.24 10.13
N GLU A 253 -19.06 5.00 10.54
CA GLU A 253 -18.84 3.80 9.74
C GLU A 253 -20.17 3.03 9.64
N TRP A 254 -20.56 2.65 8.43
CA TRP A 254 -21.86 1.99 8.19
C TRP A 254 -21.87 0.49 8.48
N ARG A 255 -20.77 -0.02 9.04
CA ARG A 255 -20.65 -1.41 9.54
C ARG A 255 -20.54 -1.49 11.05
N GLY A 256 -20.63 -0.36 11.74
CA GLY A 256 -20.52 -0.27 13.19
C GLY A 256 -21.65 -0.96 13.95
#